data_27158bd89a2780bcd8411fbd0c331bbf
#
_entry.id   27158bd89a2780bcd8411fbd0c331bbf
#
_cell.length_a   1.000
_cell.length_b   1.000
_cell.length_c   1.000
_cell.angle_alpha   90.00
_cell.angle_beta   90.00
_cell.angle_gamma   90.00
#
_symmetry.space_group_name_H-M   'P 1'
#
loop_
_entity.id
_entity.type
_entity.pdbx_description
1 polymer ?
#
loop_
_entity_poly.entity_id
_entity_poly.type
_entity_poly.pdbx_seq_one_letter_code
_entity_poly.pdbx_strand_id
1 'polypeptide(L)'
;HLAIPLIAIIGLLASGYTPMKAALAGIFISIASAMLRANTRMSIADIIDGLIKGARGALGVLIACSSAGMIIGIVTKTGVGLKLASALVDIAAGNFILLLFCTMITSLILGMGVPTTANYVITSTIAAPALISLGVPILAAHMFVFYFGIIADITPPVALAAFAGSAISGGDPLKTGVNASKLGIAAFIIPYVFVLSPEILGINATLFSVMETTITALIGMVGVSAAMIGQLYCKANILERLLLLAGGLCLIDPTILTDIIGVVVLGGVFAMQYFRSKKSK
;
A
#
# COMPACT_ATOMS: atom_id res chain seq x y z
N HIS A 1 -7.76 -3.10 -28.68
CA HIS A 1 -7.49 -1.69 -28.99
C HIS A 1 -7.75 -0.76 -27.79
N LEU A 2 -8.65 -1.13 -26.87
CA LEU A 2 -8.89 -0.37 -25.64
C LEU A 2 -7.75 -0.49 -24.61
N ALA A 3 -6.87 -1.47 -24.73
CA ALA A 3 -5.68 -1.60 -23.91
C ALA A 3 -4.50 -0.73 -24.40
N ILE A 4 -4.53 -0.25 -25.65
CA ILE A 4 -3.45 0.55 -26.22
C ILE A 4 -3.09 1.78 -25.38
N PRO A 5 -4.05 2.59 -24.88
CA PRO A 5 -3.72 3.74 -24.03
C PRO A 5 -3.00 3.37 -22.74
N LEU A 6 -3.40 2.27 -22.10
CA LEU A 6 -2.77 1.79 -20.88
C LEU A 6 -1.33 1.35 -21.13
N ILE A 7 -1.12 0.55 -22.18
CA ILE A 7 0.22 0.09 -22.57
C ILE A 7 1.11 1.28 -22.93
N ALA A 8 0.58 2.27 -23.64
CA ALA A 8 1.31 3.47 -24.04
C ALA A 8 1.72 4.31 -22.80
N ILE A 9 0.84 4.49 -21.84
CA ILE A 9 1.16 5.22 -20.59
C ILE A 9 2.27 4.50 -19.82
N ILE A 10 2.17 3.18 -19.65
CA ILE A 10 3.19 2.38 -18.97
C ILE A 10 4.52 2.47 -19.72
N GLY A 11 4.50 2.33 -21.05
CA GLY A 11 5.69 2.41 -21.90
C GLY A 11 6.36 3.79 -21.82
N LEU A 12 5.59 4.87 -21.82
CA LEU A 12 6.13 6.22 -21.69
C LEU A 12 6.74 6.45 -20.29
N LEU A 13 6.11 5.97 -19.23
CA LEU A 13 6.66 6.05 -17.87
C LEU A 13 7.96 5.24 -17.75
N ALA A 14 7.99 4.02 -18.29
CA ALA A 14 9.19 3.18 -18.32
C ALA A 14 10.33 3.80 -19.15
N SER A 15 9.98 4.61 -20.16
CA SER A 15 10.95 5.37 -20.99
C SER A 15 11.43 6.66 -20.31
N GLY A 16 11.05 6.93 -19.06
CA GLY A 16 11.50 8.11 -18.28
C GLY A 16 10.72 9.40 -18.57
N TYR A 17 9.59 9.34 -19.27
CA TYR A 17 8.73 10.52 -19.42
C TYR A 17 8.00 10.84 -18.12
N THR A 18 7.72 12.13 -17.89
CA THR A 18 6.98 12.56 -16.70
C THR A 18 5.53 12.05 -16.74
N PRO A 19 4.91 11.77 -15.56
CA PRO A 19 3.51 11.33 -15.48
C PRO A 19 2.53 12.26 -16.20
N MET A 20 2.76 13.57 -16.16
CA MET A 20 1.93 14.54 -16.87
C MET A 20 1.99 14.35 -18.42
N LYS A 21 3.20 14.14 -18.97
CA LYS A 21 3.36 13.89 -20.41
C LYS A 21 2.75 12.54 -20.81
N ALA A 22 2.93 11.51 -19.98
CA ALA A 22 2.34 10.20 -20.20
C ALA A 22 0.81 10.25 -20.17
N ALA A 23 0.21 10.96 -19.19
CA ALA A 23 -1.23 11.13 -19.09
C ALA A 23 -1.80 11.92 -20.28
N LEU A 24 -1.15 13.02 -20.69
CA LEU A 24 -1.59 13.80 -21.85
C LEU A 24 -1.55 12.96 -23.15
N ALA A 25 -0.47 12.22 -23.36
CA ALA A 25 -0.37 11.29 -24.48
C ALA A 25 -1.45 10.20 -24.40
N GLY A 26 -1.73 9.70 -23.21
CA GLY A 26 -2.79 8.72 -22.96
C GLY A 26 -4.17 9.22 -23.38
N ILE A 27 -4.51 10.50 -23.16
CA ILE A 27 -5.76 11.10 -23.60
C ILE A 27 -5.85 11.05 -25.13
N PHE A 28 -4.82 11.52 -25.85
CA PHE A 28 -4.83 11.50 -27.31
C PHE A 28 -4.88 10.09 -27.87
N ILE A 29 -4.11 9.16 -27.29
CA ILE A 29 -4.09 7.76 -27.70
C ILE A 29 -5.44 7.09 -27.43
N SER A 30 -6.14 7.44 -26.33
CA SER A 30 -7.48 6.93 -26.04
C SER A 30 -8.48 7.35 -27.11
N ILE A 31 -8.47 8.62 -27.50
CA ILE A 31 -9.32 9.12 -28.57
C ILE A 31 -9.00 8.42 -29.90
N ALA A 32 -7.72 8.37 -30.25
CA ALA A 32 -7.27 7.72 -31.49
C ALA A 32 -7.63 6.22 -31.54
N SER A 33 -7.41 5.49 -30.42
CA SER A 33 -7.73 4.06 -30.35
C SER A 33 -9.24 3.80 -30.40
N ALA A 34 -10.06 4.67 -29.81
CA ALA A 34 -11.52 4.58 -29.89
C ALA A 34 -12.04 4.75 -31.35
N MET A 35 -11.35 5.53 -32.18
CA MET A 35 -11.70 5.73 -33.59
C MET A 35 -11.42 4.52 -34.49
N LEU A 36 -10.62 3.54 -34.04
CA LEU A 36 -10.24 2.37 -34.84
C LEU A 36 -11.40 1.42 -35.15
N ARG A 37 -12.45 1.39 -34.33
CA ARG A 37 -13.60 0.51 -34.53
C ARG A 37 -14.91 1.29 -34.56
N ALA A 38 -15.81 0.91 -35.45
CA ALA A 38 -17.13 1.55 -35.60
C ALA A 38 -17.93 1.59 -34.30
N ASN A 39 -17.87 0.51 -33.49
CA ASN A 39 -18.61 0.39 -32.22
C ASN A 39 -18.06 1.26 -31.08
N THR A 40 -16.86 1.81 -31.20
CA THR A 40 -16.20 2.62 -30.16
C THR A 40 -15.90 4.04 -30.63
N ARG A 41 -16.29 4.40 -31.86
CA ARG A 41 -16.09 5.74 -32.39
C ARG A 41 -16.79 6.77 -31.53
N MET A 42 -16.06 7.80 -31.19
CA MET A 42 -16.54 8.95 -30.43
C MET A 42 -16.88 10.09 -31.35
N SER A 43 -18.03 10.73 -31.15
CA SER A 43 -18.34 12.01 -31.79
C SER A 43 -17.55 13.14 -31.12
N ILE A 44 -17.50 14.31 -31.77
CA ILE A 44 -16.89 15.50 -31.17
C ILE A 44 -17.60 15.87 -29.85
N ALA A 45 -18.91 15.69 -29.78
CA ALA A 45 -19.68 15.93 -28.57
C ALA A 45 -19.26 14.98 -27.41
N ASP A 46 -19.02 13.69 -27.72
CA ASP A 46 -18.56 12.71 -26.73
C ASP A 46 -17.15 13.05 -26.19
N ILE A 47 -16.27 13.55 -27.08
CA ILE A 47 -14.92 13.99 -26.70
C ILE A 47 -15.02 15.19 -25.74
N ILE A 48 -15.84 16.20 -26.09
CA ILE A 48 -16.04 17.39 -25.25
C ILE A 48 -16.67 17.00 -23.92
N ASP A 49 -17.69 16.15 -23.90
CA ASP A 49 -18.33 15.66 -22.68
C ASP A 49 -17.32 14.87 -21.79
N GLY A 50 -16.49 14.04 -22.43
CA GLY A 50 -15.41 13.34 -21.73
C GLY A 50 -14.41 14.29 -21.07
N LEU A 51 -13.99 15.35 -21.76
CA LEU A 51 -13.11 16.39 -21.21
C LEU A 51 -13.78 17.17 -20.07
N ILE A 52 -15.07 17.52 -20.21
CA ILE A 52 -15.83 18.19 -19.16
C ILE A 52 -15.95 17.30 -17.91
N LYS A 53 -16.27 16.02 -18.09
CA LYS A 53 -16.34 15.06 -16.99
C LYS A 53 -14.97 14.87 -16.31
N GLY A 54 -13.91 14.78 -17.10
CA GLY A 54 -12.53 14.71 -16.60
C GLY A 54 -12.15 15.95 -15.78
N ALA A 55 -12.45 17.15 -16.30
CA ALA A 55 -12.20 18.40 -15.58
C ALA A 55 -13.00 18.49 -14.28
N ARG A 56 -14.28 18.11 -14.28
CA ARG A 56 -15.10 18.07 -13.06
C ARG A 56 -14.56 17.07 -12.04
N GLY A 57 -14.12 15.89 -12.48
CA GLY A 57 -13.50 14.89 -11.62
C GLY A 57 -12.19 15.38 -10.98
N ALA A 58 -11.42 16.21 -11.69
CA ALA A 58 -10.19 16.80 -11.19
C ALA A 58 -10.41 17.86 -10.09
N LEU A 59 -11.58 18.53 -10.05
CA LEU A 59 -11.86 19.62 -9.10
C LEU A 59 -11.72 19.17 -7.64
N GLY A 60 -12.23 17.99 -7.29
CA GLY A 60 -12.13 17.47 -5.93
C GLY A 60 -10.67 17.26 -5.51
N VAL A 61 -9.85 16.70 -6.40
CA VAL A 61 -8.42 16.48 -6.15
C VAL A 61 -7.67 17.81 -6.05
N LEU A 62 -7.98 18.80 -6.93
CA LEU A 62 -7.38 20.12 -6.90
C LEU A 62 -7.65 20.85 -5.58
N ILE A 63 -8.90 20.84 -5.12
CA ILE A 63 -9.30 21.47 -3.85
C ILE A 63 -8.57 20.78 -2.67
N ALA A 64 -8.55 19.44 -2.65
CA ALA A 64 -7.86 18.69 -1.60
C ALA A 64 -6.35 18.96 -1.61
N CYS A 65 -5.70 18.98 -2.77
CA CYS A 65 -4.28 19.31 -2.88
C CYS A 65 -3.98 20.76 -2.46
N SER A 66 -4.87 21.70 -2.79
CA SER A 66 -4.74 23.11 -2.36
C SER A 66 -4.84 23.24 -0.84
N SER A 67 -5.80 22.54 -0.23
CA SER A 67 -5.94 22.48 1.24
C SER A 67 -4.72 21.82 1.90
N ALA A 68 -4.24 20.72 1.34
CA ALA A 68 -3.01 20.07 1.79
C ALA A 68 -1.79 21.02 1.68
N GLY A 69 -1.68 21.78 0.60
CA GLY A 69 -0.64 22.79 0.41
C GLY A 69 -0.66 23.87 1.49
N MET A 70 -1.84 24.31 1.92
CA MET A 70 -1.98 25.25 3.04
C MET A 70 -1.51 24.64 4.37
N ILE A 71 -1.91 23.39 4.65
CA ILE A 71 -1.44 22.65 5.84
C ILE A 71 0.08 22.54 5.84
N ILE A 72 0.69 22.14 4.71
CA ILE A 72 2.14 22.02 4.57
C ILE A 72 2.82 23.36 4.79
N GLY A 73 2.30 24.43 4.22
CA GLY A 73 2.83 25.79 4.41
C GLY A 73 2.86 26.18 5.89
N ILE A 74 1.81 25.88 6.64
CA ILE A 74 1.73 26.13 8.08
C ILE A 74 2.69 25.21 8.83
N VAL A 75 2.68 23.90 8.58
CA VAL A 75 3.55 22.91 9.24
C VAL A 75 5.02 23.25 9.04
N THR A 76 5.42 23.62 7.82
CA THR A 76 6.80 23.98 7.48
C THR A 76 7.22 25.28 8.17
N LYS A 77 6.38 26.32 8.12
CA LYS A 77 6.69 27.61 8.74
C LYS A 77 6.71 27.58 10.27
N THR A 78 5.85 26.79 10.88
CA THR A 78 5.77 26.64 12.34
C THR A 78 6.76 25.64 12.91
N GLY A 79 7.35 24.79 12.07
CA GLY A 79 8.21 23.68 12.50
C GLY A 79 7.48 22.57 13.26
N VAL A 80 6.14 22.56 13.22
CA VAL A 80 5.32 21.54 13.90
C VAL A 80 5.64 20.14 13.38
N GLY A 81 5.92 19.98 12.08
CA GLY A 81 6.33 18.69 11.50
C GLY A 81 7.57 18.10 12.17
N LEU A 82 8.61 18.93 12.37
CA LEU A 82 9.83 18.50 13.06
C LEU A 82 9.57 18.20 14.55
N LYS A 83 8.72 18.98 15.22
CA LYS A 83 8.34 18.71 16.61
C LYS A 83 7.57 17.40 16.74
N LEU A 84 6.67 17.10 15.83
CA LEU A 84 5.95 15.82 15.80
C LEU A 84 6.92 14.65 15.51
N ALA A 85 7.85 14.83 14.56
CA ALA A 85 8.88 13.82 14.30
C ALA A 85 9.74 13.56 15.54
N SER A 86 10.21 14.61 16.23
CA SER A 86 10.96 14.47 17.48
C SER A 86 10.14 13.78 18.57
N ALA A 87 8.87 14.16 18.74
CA ALA A 87 7.98 13.54 19.71
C ALA A 87 7.76 12.04 19.44
N LEU A 88 7.66 11.63 18.16
CA LEU A 88 7.59 10.20 17.80
C LEU A 88 8.86 9.44 18.17
N VAL A 89 10.04 10.06 17.96
CA VAL A 89 11.33 9.49 18.35
C VAL A 89 11.45 9.40 19.88
N ASP A 90 11.04 10.44 20.60
CA ASP A 90 11.05 10.45 22.07
C ASP A 90 10.12 9.40 22.66
N ILE A 91 8.89 9.25 22.13
CA ILE A 91 7.94 8.21 22.55
C ILE A 91 8.52 6.81 22.27
N ALA A 92 9.24 6.66 21.16
CA ALA A 92 9.86 5.40 20.80
C ALA A 92 11.05 5.03 21.72
N ALA A 93 11.59 6.00 22.47
CA ALA A 93 12.68 5.82 23.46
C ALA A 93 13.87 5.00 22.89
N GLY A 94 14.21 5.21 21.62
CA GLY A 94 15.28 4.48 20.92
C GLY A 94 14.88 3.09 20.39
N ASN A 95 13.65 2.64 20.60
CA ASN A 95 13.17 1.40 20.04
C ASN A 95 12.67 1.60 18.60
N PHE A 96 13.43 1.07 17.65
CA PHE A 96 13.15 1.23 16.22
C PHE A 96 11.79 0.68 15.80
N ILE A 97 11.41 -0.51 16.30
CA ILE A 97 10.10 -1.13 15.96
C ILE A 97 8.95 -0.30 16.52
N LEU A 98 9.11 0.25 17.73
CA LEU A 98 8.10 1.14 18.32
C LEU A 98 7.97 2.43 17.51
N LEU A 99 9.07 3.00 16.98
CA LEU A 99 9.00 4.14 16.09
C LEU A 99 8.23 3.83 14.81
N LEU A 100 8.52 2.68 14.17
CA LEU A 100 7.77 2.25 12.99
C LEU A 100 6.27 2.13 13.29
N PHE A 101 5.93 1.55 14.43
CA PHE A 101 4.53 1.41 14.87
C PHE A 101 3.86 2.78 15.09
N CYS A 102 4.51 3.70 15.81
CA CYS A 102 4.00 5.05 16.03
C CYS A 102 3.85 5.84 14.72
N THR A 103 4.82 5.71 13.81
CA THR A 103 4.75 6.34 12.48
C THR A 103 3.63 5.74 11.63
N MET A 104 3.40 4.43 11.71
CA MET A 104 2.26 3.76 11.07
C MET A 104 0.94 4.37 11.54
N ILE A 105 0.71 4.43 12.85
CA ILE A 105 -0.51 5.00 13.42
C ILE A 105 -0.70 6.45 13.00
N THR A 106 0.36 7.25 13.05
CA THR A 106 0.33 8.65 12.61
C THR A 106 -0.05 8.76 11.14
N SER A 107 0.54 7.94 10.27
CA SER A 107 0.25 7.94 8.83
C SER A 107 -1.17 7.48 8.53
N LEU A 108 -1.68 6.48 9.24
CA LEU A 108 -3.07 6.03 9.14
C LEU A 108 -4.04 7.17 9.52
N ILE A 109 -3.80 7.85 10.65
CA ILE A 109 -4.66 8.94 11.12
C ILE A 109 -4.65 10.12 10.13
N LEU A 110 -3.47 10.51 9.65
CA LEU A 110 -3.32 11.60 8.68
C LEU A 110 -3.91 11.26 7.30
N GLY A 111 -3.96 9.97 6.97
CA GLY A 111 -4.51 9.46 5.72
C GLY A 111 -6.03 9.37 5.66
N MET A 112 -6.70 9.43 6.81
CA MET A 112 -8.15 9.23 6.89
C MET A 112 -8.94 10.28 6.10
N GLY A 113 -9.68 9.82 5.10
CA GLY A 113 -10.63 10.66 4.34
C GLY A 113 -9.99 11.67 3.39
N VAL A 114 -8.71 11.51 3.08
CA VAL A 114 -7.96 12.42 2.21
C VAL A 114 -7.59 11.71 0.91
N PRO A 115 -7.76 12.35 -0.28
CA PRO A 115 -7.32 11.79 -1.55
C PRO A 115 -5.83 11.45 -1.54
N THR A 116 -5.46 10.36 -2.21
CA THR A 116 -4.12 9.75 -2.17
C THR A 116 -2.98 10.74 -2.34
N THR A 117 -3.06 11.65 -3.30
CA THR A 117 -2.00 12.65 -3.56
C THR A 117 -1.84 13.61 -2.39
N ALA A 118 -2.92 14.18 -1.89
CA ALA A 118 -2.91 15.10 -0.77
C ALA A 118 -2.45 14.40 0.53
N ASN A 119 -2.92 13.18 0.74
CA ASN A 119 -2.50 12.32 1.82
C ASN A 119 -0.97 12.10 1.83
N TYR A 120 -0.39 11.68 0.70
CA TYR A 120 1.06 11.47 0.62
C TYR A 120 1.83 12.75 0.94
N VAL A 121 1.41 13.89 0.42
CA VAL A 121 2.10 15.16 0.68
C VAL A 121 2.07 15.52 2.18
N ILE A 122 0.95 15.30 2.86
CA ILE A 122 0.82 15.53 4.31
C ILE A 122 1.69 14.53 5.09
N THR A 123 1.54 13.25 4.84
CA THR A 123 2.25 12.20 5.59
C THR A 123 3.75 12.23 5.39
N SER A 124 4.21 12.52 4.17
CA SER A 124 5.64 12.66 3.86
C SER A 124 6.28 13.86 4.56
N THR A 125 5.54 14.95 4.74
CA THR A 125 6.06 16.15 5.41
C THR A 125 6.07 16.00 6.93
N ILE A 126 5.12 15.27 7.51
CA ILE A 126 4.92 15.17 8.96
C ILE A 126 5.57 13.92 9.55
N ALA A 127 5.35 12.75 8.94
CA ALA A 127 5.73 11.47 9.53
C ALA A 127 7.05 10.90 8.98
N ALA A 128 7.37 11.08 7.70
CA ALA A 128 8.61 10.54 7.12
C ALA A 128 9.90 11.08 7.77
N PRO A 129 10.00 12.35 8.20
CA PRO A 129 11.21 12.86 8.85
C PRO A 129 11.61 12.10 10.11
N ALA A 130 10.65 11.52 10.86
CA ALA A 130 10.93 10.71 12.04
C ALA A 130 11.74 9.45 11.70
N LEU A 131 11.41 8.78 10.60
CA LEU A 131 12.12 7.60 10.13
C LEU A 131 13.50 7.96 9.54
N ILE A 132 13.55 9.03 8.78
CA ILE A 132 14.79 9.51 8.14
C ILE A 132 15.83 9.91 9.20
N SER A 133 15.40 10.55 10.32
CA SER A 133 16.28 10.96 11.40
C SER A 133 16.98 9.78 12.12
N LEU A 134 16.42 8.57 12.03
CA LEU A 134 17.04 7.34 12.54
C LEU A 134 17.76 6.52 11.46
N GLY A 135 18.05 7.12 10.30
CA GLY A 135 18.87 6.52 9.26
C GLY A 135 18.11 5.65 8.27
N VAL A 136 16.77 5.64 8.30
CA VAL A 136 16.00 4.94 7.26
C VAL A 136 16.22 5.63 5.92
N PRO A 137 16.51 4.87 4.83
CA PRO A 137 16.66 5.45 3.50
C PRO A 137 15.42 6.26 3.10
N ILE A 138 15.65 7.41 2.48
CA ILE A 138 14.58 8.38 2.15
C ILE A 138 13.44 7.71 1.39
N LEU A 139 13.75 6.92 0.35
CA LEU A 139 12.73 6.23 -0.44
C LEU A 139 11.91 5.24 0.42
N ALA A 140 12.56 4.47 1.30
CA ALA A 140 11.88 3.53 2.18
C ALA A 140 10.97 4.23 3.18
N ALA A 141 11.43 5.35 3.79
CA ALA A 141 10.62 6.15 4.70
C ALA A 141 9.39 6.75 3.99
N HIS A 142 9.57 7.28 2.79
CA HIS A 142 8.48 7.83 1.98
C HIS A 142 7.49 6.75 1.55
N MET A 143 7.95 5.57 1.12
CA MET A 143 7.09 4.44 0.78
C MET A 143 6.33 3.93 1.99
N PHE A 144 6.95 3.90 3.18
CA PHE A 144 6.31 3.51 4.43
C PHE A 144 5.09 4.38 4.75
N VAL A 145 5.28 5.69 4.79
CA VAL A 145 4.18 6.62 5.13
C VAL A 145 3.12 6.70 4.03
N PHE A 146 3.51 6.56 2.77
CA PHE A 146 2.61 6.52 1.63
C PHE A 146 1.66 5.33 1.69
N TYR A 147 2.19 4.13 1.93
CA TYR A 147 1.39 2.91 2.02
C TYR A 147 0.38 2.98 3.17
N PHE A 148 0.82 3.40 4.36
CA PHE A 148 -0.11 3.53 5.50
C PHE A 148 -1.15 4.62 5.28
N GLY A 149 -0.80 5.68 4.58
CA GLY A 149 -1.75 6.69 4.15
C GLY A 149 -2.87 6.10 3.27
N ILE A 150 -2.52 5.26 2.27
CA ILE A 150 -3.50 4.63 1.38
C ILE A 150 -4.32 3.56 2.11
N ILE A 151 -3.69 2.76 2.97
CA ILE A 151 -4.36 1.70 3.73
C ILE A 151 -5.45 2.27 4.65
N ALA A 152 -5.38 3.53 5.03
CA ALA A 152 -6.43 4.22 5.78
C ALA A 152 -7.81 4.13 5.08
N ASP A 153 -7.86 4.07 3.75
CA ASP A 153 -9.11 3.94 2.98
C ASP A 153 -9.82 2.60 3.14
N ILE A 154 -9.15 1.57 3.64
CA ILE A 154 -9.74 0.27 3.96
C ILE A 154 -9.77 0.00 5.47
N THR A 155 -9.27 0.95 6.30
CA THR A 155 -9.11 0.76 7.74
C THR A 155 -10.16 1.55 8.52
N PRO A 156 -10.97 0.92 9.39
CA PRO A 156 -11.85 1.64 10.29
C PRO A 156 -11.07 2.63 11.19
N PRO A 157 -11.68 3.77 11.58
CA PRO A 157 -13.10 4.09 11.50
C PRO A 157 -13.58 4.72 10.19
N VAL A 158 -12.69 5.18 9.31
CA VAL A 158 -13.09 5.92 8.09
C VAL A 158 -13.34 5.00 6.90
N ALA A 159 -12.40 4.11 6.56
CA ALA A 159 -12.55 3.00 5.62
C ALA A 159 -13.39 3.32 4.35
N LEU A 160 -13.16 4.47 3.69
CA LEU A 160 -14.04 5.00 2.62
C LEU A 160 -14.28 3.99 1.49
N ALA A 161 -13.23 3.30 1.03
CA ALA A 161 -13.36 2.30 -0.03
C ALA A 161 -14.20 1.10 0.41
N ALA A 162 -14.04 0.65 1.65
CA ALA A 162 -14.84 -0.45 2.20
C ALA A 162 -16.30 -0.05 2.42
N PHE A 163 -16.55 1.20 2.82
CA PHE A 163 -17.91 1.72 3.00
C PHE A 163 -18.62 1.88 1.65
N ALA A 164 -17.92 2.34 0.62
CA ALA A 164 -18.46 2.38 -0.74
C ALA A 164 -18.82 0.95 -1.23
N GLY A 165 -17.96 -0.04 -0.98
CA GLY A 165 -18.26 -1.44 -1.28
C GLY A 165 -19.46 -1.98 -0.50
N SER A 166 -19.63 -1.59 0.76
CA SER A 166 -20.79 -1.99 1.58
C SER A 166 -22.09 -1.41 1.05
N ALA A 167 -22.07 -0.18 0.55
CA ALA A 167 -23.25 0.46 -0.06
C ALA A 167 -23.71 -0.28 -1.32
N ILE A 168 -22.78 -0.85 -2.09
CA ILE A 168 -23.11 -1.66 -3.29
C ILE A 168 -23.61 -3.06 -2.89
N SER A 169 -22.98 -3.70 -1.91
CA SER A 169 -23.31 -5.06 -1.48
C SER A 169 -24.50 -5.14 -0.53
N GLY A 170 -24.98 -4.01 0.03
CA GLY A 170 -25.99 -3.96 1.08
C GLY A 170 -25.52 -4.46 2.45
N GLY A 171 -24.19 -4.61 2.63
CA GLY A 171 -23.58 -5.07 3.87
C GLY A 171 -23.44 -3.98 4.93
N ASP A 172 -23.14 -4.39 6.18
CA ASP A 172 -22.81 -3.46 7.26
C ASP A 172 -21.46 -2.77 7.00
N PRO A 173 -21.39 -1.43 6.99
CA PRO A 173 -20.16 -0.70 6.67
C PRO A 173 -18.99 -1.04 7.58
N LEU A 174 -19.20 -1.05 8.91
CA LEU A 174 -18.12 -1.31 9.87
C LEU A 174 -17.59 -2.74 9.77
N LYS A 175 -18.49 -3.72 9.64
CA LYS A 175 -18.09 -5.13 9.43
C LYS A 175 -17.35 -5.28 8.11
N THR A 176 -17.78 -4.60 7.06
CA THR A 176 -17.09 -4.59 5.76
C THR A 176 -15.70 -3.99 5.90
N GLY A 177 -15.53 -2.86 6.61
CA GLY A 177 -14.23 -2.25 6.89
C GLY A 177 -13.30 -3.18 7.68
N VAL A 178 -13.79 -3.80 8.75
CA VAL A 178 -13.00 -4.78 9.53
C VAL A 178 -12.58 -5.97 8.67
N ASN A 179 -13.47 -6.48 7.82
CA ASN A 179 -13.14 -7.59 6.93
C ASN A 179 -12.15 -7.16 5.84
N ALA A 180 -12.30 -5.95 5.29
CA ALA A 180 -11.36 -5.38 4.33
C ALA A 180 -9.95 -5.27 4.93
N SER A 181 -9.81 -4.76 6.16
CA SER A 181 -8.53 -4.70 6.87
C SER A 181 -7.92 -6.08 7.11
N LYS A 182 -8.74 -7.10 7.45
CA LYS A 182 -8.26 -8.49 7.62
C LYS A 182 -7.77 -9.08 6.31
N LEU A 183 -8.50 -8.87 5.22
CA LEU A 183 -8.09 -9.33 3.89
C LEU A 183 -6.85 -8.58 3.39
N GLY A 184 -6.76 -7.29 3.71
CA GLY A 184 -5.64 -6.43 3.37
C GLY A 184 -4.44 -6.51 4.32
N ILE A 185 -4.38 -7.50 5.23
CA ILE A 185 -3.31 -7.56 6.27
C ILE A 185 -1.90 -7.55 5.68
N ALA A 186 -1.70 -8.18 4.52
CA ALA A 186 -0.43 -8.14 3.82
C ALA A 186 0.02 -6.70 3.51
N ALA A 187 -0.92 -5.81 3.16
CA ALA A 187 -0.61 -4.41 2.90
C ALA A 187 -0.08 -3.66 4.14
N PHE A 188 -0.47 -4.06 5.35
CA PHE A 188 0.09 -3.51 6.59
C PHE A 188 1.52 -3.97 6.85
N ILE A 189 1.95 -5.07 6.25
CA ILE A 189 3.27 -5.66 6.45
C ILE A 189 4.28 -5.14 5.42
N ILE A 190 3.84 -4.96 4.18
CA ILE A 190 4.71 -4.51 3.07
C ILE A 190 5.55 -3.29 3.43
N PRO A 191 5.02 -2.21 4.07
CA PRO A 191 5.85 -1.07 4.42
C PRO A 191 6.98 -1.39 5.40
N TYR A 192 6.76 -2.32 6.32
CA TYR A 192 7.85 -2.79 7.20
C TYR A 192 8.95 -3.47 6.40
N VAL A 193 8.61 -4.27 5.38
CA VAL A 193 9.61 -4.87 4.48
C VAL A 193 10.43 -3.79 3.78
N PHE A 194 9.84 -2.69 3.33
CA PHE A 194 10.58 -1.60 2.69
C PHE A 194 11.63 -0.97 3.59
N VAL A 195 11.37 -0.93 4.90
CA VAL A 195 12.28 -0.33 5.88
C VAL A 195 13.31 -1.34 6.38
N LEU A 196 12.91 -2.59 6.61
CA LEU A 196 13.77 -3.65 7.12
C LEU A 196 14.66 -4.23 6.02
N SER A 197 14.18 -4.26 4.77
CA SER A 197 14.86 -4.81 3.60
C SER A 197 14.80 -3.83 2.41
N PRO A 198 15.53 -2.71 2.46
CA PRO A 198 15.48 -1.67 1.43
C PRO A 198 15.88 -2.15 0.03
N GLU A 199 16.52 -3.32 -0.08
CA GLU A 199 16.88 -3.96 -1.34
C GLU A 199 15.67 -4.20 -2.25
N ILE A 200 14.48 -4.45 -1.67
CA ILE A 200 13.25 -4.65 -2.43
C ILE A 200 12.85 -3.39 -3.24
N LEU A 201 13.30 -2.22 -2.79
CA LEU A 201 13.13 -0.94 -3.46
C LEU A 201 14.28 -0.61 -4.42
N GLY A 202 15.21 -1.54 -4.63
CA GLY A 202 16.40 -1.35 -5.47
C GLY A 202 17.51 -0.52 -4.81
N ILE A 203 17.45 -0.30 -3.49
CA ILE A 203 18.47 0.48 -2.76
C ILE A 203 19.65 -0.44 -2.44
N ASN A 204 20.82 -0.15 -3.03
CA ASN A 204 22.04 -0.96 -2.90
C ASN A 204 21.83 -2.46 -3.19
N ALA A 205 20.90 -2.79 -4.10
CA ALA A 205 20.42 -4.12 -4.33
C ALA A 205 21.11 -4.80 -5.52
N THR A 206 21.30 -6.11 -5.40
CA THR A 206 21.59 -6.99 -6.54
C THR A 206 20.28 -7.64 -7.00
N LEU A 207 20.23 -8.07 -8.26
CA LEU A 207 19.03 -8.77 -8.77
C LEU A 207 18.72 -10.02 -7.91
N PHE A 208 19.76 -10.70 -7.41
CA PHE A 208 19.60 -11.86 -6.55
C PHE A 208 18.97 -11.50 -5.20
N SER A 209 19.46 -10.45 -4.51
CA SER A 209 18.91 -10.02 -3.22
C SER A 209 17.45 -9.55 -3.33
N VAL A 210 17.10 -8.84 -4.41
CA VAL A 210 15.70 -8.43 -4.67
C VAL A 210 14.79 -9.65 -4.85
N MET A 211 15.25 -10.65 -5.62
CA MET A 211 14.45 -11.86 -5.84
C MET A 211 14.30 -12.67 -4.55
N GLU A 212 15.36 -12.85 -3.78
CA GLU A 212 15.35 -13.56 -2.49
C GLU A 212 14.36 -12.88 -1.54
N THR A 213 14.54 -11.60 -1.24
CA THR A 213 13.67 -10.84 -0.34
C THR A 213 12.21 -10.81 -0.83
N THR A 214 11.99 -10.72 -2.15
CA THR A 214 10.63 -10.74 -2.69
C THR A 214 9.95 -12.09 -2.47
N ILE A 215 10.65 -13.19 -2.69
CA ILE A 215 10.11 -14.54 -2.53
C ILE A 215 9.83 -14.83 -1.06
N THR A 216 10.79 -14.56 -0.14
CA THR A 216 10.61 -14.78 1.29
C THR A 216 9.47 -13.93 1.86
N ALA A 217 9.39 -12.63 1.48
CA ALA A 217 8.30 -11.75 1.86
C ALA A 217 6.93 -12.26 1.35
N LEU A 218 6.83 -12.71 0.09
CA LEU A 218 5.59 -13.25 -0.46
C LEU A 218 5.12 -14.50 0.30
N ILE A 219 6.01 -15.43 0.58
CA ILE A 219 5.71 -16.63 1.36
C ILE A 219 5.29 -16.24 2.79
N GLY A 220 6.02 -15.30 3.41
CA GLY A 220 5.70 -14.77 4.73
C GLY A 220 4.29 -14.14 4.78
N MET A 221 3.94 -13.31 3.78
CA MET A 221 2.62 -12.70 3.67
C MET A 221 1.49 -13.73 3.52
N VAL A 222 1.71 -14.83 2.79
CA VAL A 222 0.75 -15.94 2.70
C VAL A 222 0.53 -16.55 4.08
N GLY A 223 1.59 -16.77 4.86
CA GLY A 223 1.52 -17.27 6.23
C GLY A 223 0.70 -16.36 7.14
N VAL A 224 1.03 -15.05 7.16
CA VAL A 224 0.31 -14.07 7.98
C VAL A 224 -1.15 -13.93 7.55
N SER A 225 -1.42 -13.88 6.24
CA SER A 225 -2.79 -13.79 5.72
C SER A 225 -3.63 -15.02 6.11
N ALA A 226 -3.06 -16.23 6.01
CA ALA A 226 -3.71 -17.46 6.41
C ALA A 226 -3.99 -17.49 7.94
N ALA A 227 -3.06 -16.97 8.76
CA ALA A 227 -3.23 -16.83 10.20
C ALA A 227 -4.41 -15.90 10.53
N MET A 228 -4.52 -14.75 9.86
CA MET A 228 -5.57 -13.76 10.10
C MET A 228 -6.95 -14.24 9.63
N ILE A 229 -7.03 -14.85 8.46
CA ILE A 229 -8.28 -15.43 7.92
C ILE A 229 -8.67 -16.67 8.73
N GLY A 230 -7.71 -17.40 9.27
CA GLY A 230 -7.93 -18.64 10.03
C GLY A 230 -8.22 -19.86 9.13
N GLN A 231 -7.80 -19.81 7.88
CA GLN A 231 -7.98 -20.88 6.90
C GLN A 231 -6.81 -20.87 5.90
N LEU A 232 -6.31 -22.07 5.59
CA LEU A 232 -5.36 -22.31 4.50
C LEU A 232 -5.90 -23.42 3.60
N TYR A 233 -5.59 -24.70 3.84
CA TYR A 233 -6.25 -25.86 3.21
C TYR A 233 -7.50 -26.29 3.96
N CYS A 234 -7.53 -26.12 5.28
CA CYS A 234 -8.66 -26.34 6.16
C CYS A 234 -8.68 -25.29 7.27
N LYS A 235 -9.73 -25.27 8.12
CA LYS A 235 -9.78 -24.35 9.26
C LYS A 235 -8.57 -24.53 10.17
N ALA A 236 -7.87 -23.46 10.43
CA ALA A 236 -6.67 -23.45 11.26
C ALA A 236 -7.04 -23.33 12.75
N ASN A 237 -6.47 -24.19 13.58
CA ASN A 237 -6.55 -24.09 15.02
C ASN A 237 -5.77 -22.87 15.54
N ILE A 238 -6.02 -22.43 16.77
CA ILE A 238 -5.34 -21.29 17.37
C ILE A 238 -3.82 -21.46 17.34
N LEU A 239 -3.29 -22.65 17.66
CA LEU A 239 -1.87 -22.94 17.61
C LEU A 239 -1.31 -22.83 16.18
N GLU A 240 -1.99 -23.40 15.20
CA GLU A 240 -1.63 -23.29 13.78
C GLU A 240 -1.61 -21.83 13.32
N ARG A 241 -2.57 -21.02 13.75
CA ARG A 241 -2.63 -19.58 13.44
C ARG A 241 -1.45 -18.82 14.05
N LEU A 242 -1.08 -19.14 15.30
CA LEU A 242 0.08 -18.53 15.96
C LEU A 242 1.39 -18.93 15.25
N LEU A 243 1.53 -20.19 14.86
CA LEU A 243 2.69 -20.67 14.11
C LEU A 243 2.76 -20.04 12.69
N LEU A 244 1.62 -19.92 11.99
CA LEU A 244 1.56 -19.25 10.70
C LEU A 244 1.93 -17.77 10.80
N LEU A 245 1.47 -17.09 11.86
CA LEU A 245 1.82 -15.69 12.12
C LEU A 245 3.30 -15.54 12.43
N ALA A 246 3.83 -16.32 13.38
CA ALA A 246 5.22 -16.26 13.79
C ALA A 246 6.17 -16.63 12.63
N GLY A 247 5.91 -17.74 11.94
CA GLY A 247 6.70 -18.16 10.79
C GLY A 247 6.65 -17.17 9.63
N GLY A 248 5.46 -16.56 9.39
CA GLY A 248 5.31 -15.51 8.39
C GLY A 248 6.08 -14.24 8.71
N LEU A 249 6.08 -13.81 9.97
CA LEU A 249 6.85 -12.65 10.42
C LEU A 249 8.36 -12.93 10.38
N CYS A 250 8.80 -14.15 10.69
CA CYS A 250 10.21 -14.54 10.55
C CYS A 250 10.72 -14.42 9.11
N LEU A 251 9.90 -14.72 8.10
CA LEU A 251 10.28 -14.56 6.68
C LEU A 251 10.27 -13.12 6.18
N ILE A 252 9.80 -12.19 6.99
CA ILE A 252 9.78 -10.75 6.66
C ILE A 252 11.04 -10.06 7.20
N ASP A 253 11.65 -10.61 8.24
CA ASP A 253 12.89 -10.11 8.80
C ASP A 253 14.08 -10.57 7.93
N PRO A 254 14.98 -9.67 7.46
CA PRO A 254 15.99 -9.97 6.45
C PRO A 254 17.22 -10.66 7.06
N THR A 255 17.04 -11.76 7.81
CA THR A 255 18.14 -12.55 8.31
C THR A 255 18.01 -14.02 7.89
N ILE A 256 19.14 -14.63 7.47
CA ILE A 256 19.14 -16.03 7.02
C ILE A 256 18.59 -16.96 8.12
N LEU A 257 18.85 -16.65 9.40
CA LEU A 257 18.36 -17.47 10.51
C LEU A 257 16.83 -17.44 10.61
N THR A 258 16.22 -16.26 10.50
CA THR A 258 14.76 -16.09 10.53
C THR A 258 14.10 -16.70 9.31
N ASP A 259 14.75 -16.63 8.13
CA ASP A 259 14.28 -17.28 6.91
C ASP A 259 14.20 -18.81 7.07
N ILE A 260 15.25 -19.43 7.60
CA ILE A 260 15.26 -20.88 7.86
C ILE A 260 14.16 -21.26 8.85
N ILE A 261 14.02 -20.53 9.95
CA ILE A 261 12.97 -20.78 10.95
C ILE A 261 11.58 -20.61 10.31
N GLY A 262 11.38 -19.54 9.56
CA GLY A 262 10.13 -19.23 8.90
C GLY A 262 9.71 -20.30 7.89
N VAL A 263 10.65 -20.74 7.03
CA VAL A 263 10.40 -21.82 6.06
C VAL A 263 10.05 -23.12 6.75
N VAL A 264 10.78 -23.51 7.80
CA VAL A 264 10.53 -24.76 8.55
C VAL A 264 9.16 -24.71 9.23
N VAL A 265 8.82 -23.59 9.90
CA VAL A 265 7.56 -23.46 10.62
C VAL A 265 6.38 -23.41 9.64
N LEU A 266 6.44 -22.60 8.61
CA LEU A 266 5.36 -22.51 7.61
C LEU A 266 5.23 -23.82 6.82
N GLY A 267 6.35 -24.39 6.38
CA GLY A 267 6.36 -25.67 5.66
C GLY A 267 5.76 -26.79 6.51
N GLY A 268 6.07 -26.84 7.80
CA GLY A 268 5.50 -27.83 8.75
C GLY A 268 3.98 -27.66 8.88
N VAL A 269 3.48 -26.45 9.06
CA VAL A 269 2.03 -26.19 9.15
C VAL A 269 1.33 -26.47 7.82
N PHE A 270 1.92 -26.09 6.69
CA PHE A 270 1.37 -26.34 5.35
C PHE A 270 1.25 -27.86 5.08
N ALA A 271 2.30 -28.61 5.37
CA ALA A 271 2.30 -30.06 5.23
C ALA A 271 1.23 -30.72 6.12
N MET A 272 1.18 -30.32 7.39
CA MET A 272 0.20 -30.85 8.36
C MET A 272 -1.25 -30.61 7.88
N GLN A 273 -1.55 -29.38 7.45
CA GLN A 273 -2.89 -29.04 6.95
C GLN A 273 -3.22 -29.72 5.63
N TYR A 274 -2.25 -29.86 4.73
CA TYR A 274 -2.45 -30.59 3.48
C TYR A 274 -2.83 -32.06 3.72
N PHE A 275 -2.10 -32.77 4.60
CA PHE A 275 -2.42 -34.15 4.94
C PHE A 275 -3.78 -34.29 5.65
N ARG A 276 -4.12 -33.32 6.53
CA ARG A 276 -5.41 -33.29 7.21
C ARG A 276 -6.57 -33.06 6.22
N SER A 277 -6.40 -32.17 5.27
CA SER A 277 -7.39 -31.88 4.22
C SER A 277 -7.65 -33.09 3.31
N LYS A 278 -6.61 -33.90 3.04
CA LYS A 278 -6.74 -35.13 2.25
C LYS A 278 -7.46 -36.24 2.98
N LYS A 279 -7.38 -36.30 4.33
CA LYS A 279 -8.12 -37.30 5.15
C LYS A 279 -9.60 -36.95 5.35
N SER A 280 -9.98 -35.68 5.08
CA SER A 280 -11.35 -35.19 5.27
C SER A 280 -12.17 -35.19 3.97
N LYS A 281 -11.57 -35.57 2.84
CA LYS A 281 -12.25 -35.91 1.57
C LYS A 281 -12.38 -37.42 1.44
#